data_8bda18e9005a58b487ae0cd52ed9d811
#
_entry.id   8bda18e9005a58b487ae0cd52ed9d811
#
_cell.length_a   1.000
_cell.length_b   1.000
_cell.length_c   1.000
_cell.angle_alpha   90.00
_cell.angle_beta   90.00
_cell.angle_gamma   90.00
#
_symmetry.space_group_name_H-M   'P 1'
#
loop_
_entity.id
_entity.type
_entity.pdbx_description
1 polymer ?
#
loop_
_entity_poly.entity_id
_entity_poly.type
_entity_poly.pdbx_seq_one_letter_code
_entity_poly.pdbx_strand_id
1 'polypeptide(L)'
;MLKKYMAEMTRLNTGQRIFLLTGILSMTAVVTASNILVEYPVNDWFTWGALSYPVAFLVTDITNRTLGVRLAREVVFIGFIAAVVMSILVANPRIAIASGTAFLIAQLLDVVIFDRLRRQTWWKAPVASSIIASFVDTVIFFVLAFAGTGLPWHTWAIGDYGAKLIMVAVLILPFRGLIRITDPLTLAPVSR
;
A
#
# COMPACT_ATOMS: atom_id res chain seq x y z
N MET A 1 -0.93 3.03 24.65
CA MET A 1 -1.14 2.57 23.27
C MET A 1 -1.34 1.07 23.21
N LEU A 2 -0.43 0.24 23.74
CA LEU A 2 -0.47 -1.23 23.70
C LEU A 2 -1.75 -1.84 24.36
N LYS A 3 -2.19 -1.35 25.53
CA LYS A 3 -3.42 -1.83 26.20
C LYS A 3 -4.69 -1.63 25.35
N LYS A 4 -4.78 -0.54 24.61
CA LYS A 4 -5.92 -0.24 23.74
C LYS A 4 -5.89 -1.12 22.48
N TYR A 5 -4.69 -1.41 21.96
CA TYR A 5 -4.47 -2.36 20.89
C TYR A 5 -4.88 -3.79 21.30
N MET A 6 -4.39 -4.27 22.44
CA MET A 6 -4.75 -5.59 22.95
C MET A 6 -6.27 -5.74 23.16
N ALA A 7 -6.92 -4.70 23.66
CA ALA A 7 -8.38 -4.69 23.86
C ALA A 7 -9.18 -4.74 22.54
N GLU A 8 -8.64 -4.21 21.45
CA GLU A 8 -9.28 -4.35 20.12
C GLU A 8 -9.04 -5.71 19.50
N MET A 9 -7.82 -6.21 19.61
CA MET A 9 -7.51 -7.57 19.12
C MET A 9 -8.38 -8.63 19.82
N THR A 10 -8.73 -8.43 21.09
CA THR A 10 -9.65 -9.34 21.79
C THR A 10 -11.10 -9.25 21.30
N ARG A 11 -11.51 -8.14 20.67
CA ARG A 11 -12.85 -7.95 20.12
C ARG A 11 -13.03 -8.56 18.72
N LEU A 12 -11.93 -8.85 18.03
CA LEU A 12 -11.99 -9.48 16.71
C LEU A 12 -12.37 -10.95 16.83
N ASN A 13 -13.29 -11.41 16.00
CA ASN A 13 -13.56 -12.83 15.84
C ASN A 13 -12.38 -13.54 15.14
N THR A 14 -12.39 -14.87 15.15
CA THR A 14 -11.30 -15.67 14.57
C THR A 14 -11.06 -15.36 13.09
N GLY A 15 -12.12 -15.20 12.30
CA GLY A 15 -12.02 -14.85 10.86
C GLY A 15 -11.36 -13.49 10.65
N GLN A 16 -11.75 -12.49 11.44
CA GLN A 16 -11.18 -11.14 11.37
C GLN A 16 -9.71 -11.10 11.78
N ARG A 17 -9.31 -11.90 12.78
CA ARG A 17 -7.89 -12.04 13.17
C ARG A 17 -7.06 -12.68 12.08
N ILE A 18 -7.55 -13.75 11.49
CA ILE A 18 -6.89 -14.41 10.34
C ILE A 18 -6.76 -13.42 9.20
N PHE A 19 -7.82 -12.69 8.87
CA PHE A 19 -7.79 -11.69 7.81
C PHE A 19 -6.76 -10.57 8.07
N LEU A 20 -6.68 -10.06 9.30
CA LEU A 20 -5.69 -9.06 9.69
C LEU A 20 -4.25 -9.59 9.54
N LEU A 21 -3.99 -10.80 10.03
CA LEU A 21 -2.67 -11.45 9.89
C LEU A 21 -2.31 -11.68 8.42
N THR A 22 -3.27 -12.12 7.60
CA THR A 22 -3.08 -12.27 6.16
C THR A 22 -2.75 -10.91 5.52
N GLY A 23 -3.42 -9.84 5.92
CA GLY A 23 -3.11 -8.47 5.46
C GLY A 23 -1.68 -8.06 5.79
N ILE A 24 -1.22 -8.28 7.02
CA ILE A 24 0.16 -7.97 7.44
C ILE A 24 1.17 -8.79 6.64
N LEU A 25 0.96 -10.09 6.49
CA LEU A 25 1.86 -10.97 5.73
C LEU A 25 1.88 -10.59 4.26
N SER A 26 0.71 -10.31 3.66
CA SER A 26 0.62 -9.87 2.27
C SER A 26 1.32 -8.54 2.06
N MET A 27 1.13 -7.56 2.96
CA MET A 27 1.81 -6.26 2.89
C MET A 27 3.33 -6.45 2.94
N THR A 28 3.83 -7.23 3.89
CA THR A 28 5.26 -7.52 4.03
C THR A 28 5.82 -8.17 2.76
N ALA A 29 5.14 -9.19 2.25
CA ALA A 29 5.56 -9.92 1.05
C ALA A 29 5.58 -9.01 -0.19
N VAL A 30 4.51 -8.23 -0.40
CA VAL A 30 4.40 -7.32 -1.56
C VAL A 30 5.48 -6.25 -1.52
N VAL A 31 5.68 -5.58 -0.39
CA VAL A 31 6.67 -4.49 -0.31
C VAL A 31 8.08 -5.04 -0.44
N THR A 32 8.39 -6.18 0.18
CA THR A 32 9.69 -6.83 0.04
C THR A 32 9.96 -7.24 -1.41
N ALA A 33 8.99 -7.90 -2.05
CA ALA A 33 9.11 -8.29 -3.45
C ALA A 33 9.26 -7.06 -4.37
N SER A 34 8.48 -6.01 -4.15
CA SER A 34 8.56 -4.79 -4.95
C SER A 34 9.90 -4.06 -4.81
N ASN A 35 10.50 -4.07 -3.62
CA ASN A 35 11.82 -3.49 -3.38
C ASN A 35 12.96 -4.28 -4.10
N ILE A 36 12.79 -5.57 -4.29
CA ILE A 36 13.67 -6.38 -5.13
C ILE A 36 13.39 -6.08 -6.61
N LEU A 37 12.13 -6.11 -7.00
CA LEU A 37 11.68 -5.97 -8.39
C LEU A 37 11.94 -4.56 -8.96
N VAL A 38 12.12 -3.53 -8.13
CA VAL A 38 12.47 -2.18 -8.59
C VAL A 38 13.86 -2.13 -9.24
N GLU A 39 14.73 -3.07 -8.94
CA GLU A 39 16.05 -3.17 -9.56
C GLU A 39 16.03 -3.81 -10.96
N TYR A 40 14.90 -4.39 -11.35
CA TYR A 40 14.73 -5.06 -12.64
C TYR A 40 13.89 -4.20 -13.59
N PRO A 41 14.50 -3.55 -14.60
CA PRO A 41 13.76 -2.75 -15.58
C PRO A 41 12.92 -3.65 -16.50
N VAL A 42 11.69 -3.21 -16.80
CA VAL A 42 10.88 -3.77 -17.90
C VAL A 42 11.32 -3.12 -19.21
N ASN A 43 11.60 -1.82 -19.16
CA ASN A 43 12.10 -1.00 -20.27
C ASN A 43 12.74 0.28 -19.71
N ASP A 44 13.09 1.24 -20.59
CA ASP A 44 13.72 2.51 -20.21
C ASP A 44 12.80 3.45 -19.38
N TRP A 45 11.52 3.10 -19.18
CA TRP A 45 10.54 3.97 -18.51
C TRP A 45 10.12 3.47 -17.12
N PHE A 46 10.05 2.17 -16.89
CA PHE A 46 9.61 1.63 -15.60
C PHE A 46 10.17 0.23 -15.31
N THR A 47 10.10 -0.15 -14.05
CA THR A 47 10.59 -1.42 -13.51
C THR A 47 9.43 -2.36 -13.17
N TRP A 48 9.72 -3.63 -12.92
CA TRP A 48 8.75 -4.59 -12.36
C TRP A 48 8.20 -4.15 -11.00
N GLY A 49 8.97 -3.35 -10.25
CA GLY A 49 8.52 -2.75 -9.01
C GLY A 49 7.30 -1.84 -9.19
N ALA A 50 7.25 -1.05 -10.29
CA ALA A 50 6.11 -0.20 -10.62
C ALA A 50 4.80 -0.97 -10.82
N LEU A 51 4.88 -2.21 -11.30
CA LEU A 51 3.71 -3.08 -11.51
C LEU A 51 3.32 -3.84 -10.24
N SER A 52 4.27 -4.21 -9.39
CA SER A 52 4.00 -5.00 -8.18
C SER A 52 3.56 -4.14 -7.00
N TYR A 53 4.13 -2.94 -6.86
CA TYR A 53 3.92 -2.05 -5.71
C TYR A 53 2.46 -1.61 -5.49
N PRO A 54 1.64 -1.35 -6.52
CA PRO A 54 0.22 -1.02 -6.34
C PRO A 54 -0.61 -2.10 -5.66
N VAL A 55 -0.14 -3.34 -5.61
CA VAL A 55 -0.80 -4.41 -4.83
C VAL A 55 -0.80 -4.09 -3.34
N ALA A 56 0.16 -3.30 -2.84
CA ALA A 56 0.17 -2.84 -1.45
C ALA A 56 -1.05 -1.93 -1.15
N PHE A 57 -1.45 -1.06 -2.08
CA PHE A 57 -2.68 -0.26 -1.94
C PHE A 57 -3.92 -1.15 -1.91
N LEU A 58 -3.99 -2.18 -2.76
CA LEU A 58 -5.09 -3.15 -2.72
C LEU A 58 -5.21 -3.81 -1.35
N VAL A 59 -4.09 -4.24 -0.74
CA VAL A 59 -4.09 -4.84 0.62
C VAL A 59 -4.61 -3.85 1.66
N THR A 60 -4.16 -2.60 1.59
CA THR A 60 -4.60 -1.53 2.49
C THR A 60 -6.08 -1.21 2.32
N ASP A 61 -6.54 -1.07 1.07
CA ASP A 61 -7.93 -0.74 0.72
C ASP A 61 -8.92 -1.82 1.19
N ILE A 62 -8.60 -3.09 0.94
CA ILE A 62 -9.42 -4.21 1.40
C ILE A 62 -9.46 -4.26 2.92
N THR A 63 -8.31 -4.06 3.58
CA THR A 63 -8.26 -4.02 5.04
C THR A 63 -9.07 -2.84 5.59
N ASN A 64 -8.95 -1.66 4.98
CA ASN A 64 -9.72 -0.48 5.36
C ASN A 64 -11.22 -0.69 5.16
N ARG A 65 -11.61 -1.29 4.06
CA ARG A 65 -13.02 -1.61 3.76
C ARG A 65 -13.61 -2.59 4.76
N THR A 66 -12.87 -3.65 5.09
CA THR A 66 -13.34 -4.77 5.91
C THR A 66 -13.21 -4.50 7.41
N LEU A 67 -12.04 -4.08 7.87
CA LEU A 67 -11.72 -3.91 9.30
C LEU A 67 -11.65 -2.45 9.76
N GLY A 68 -11.74 -1.51 8.82
CA GLY A 68 -11.73 -0.07 9.11
C GLY A 68 -10.34 0.55 9.15
N VAL A 69 -10.34 1.87 9.15
CA VAL A 69 -9.16 2.75 9.03
C VAL A 69 -8.06 2.46 10.04
N ARG A 70 -8.44 2.06 11.24
CA ARG A 70 -7.48 1.84 12.31
C ARG A 70 -6.63 0.60 12.08
N LEU A 71 -7.27 -0.54 11.78
CA LEU A 71 -6.57 -1.78 11.51
C LEU A 71 -5.82 -1.73 10.17
N ALA A 72 -6.31 -0.96 9.20
CA ALA A 72 -5.56 -0.67 7.98
C ALA A 72 -4.24 0.05 8.26
N ARG A 73 -4.24 1.06 9.13
CA ARG A 73 -2.98 1.72 9.55
C ARG A 73 -2.01 0.77 10.25
N GLU A 74 -2.51 -0.17 11.02
CA GLU A 74 -1.67 -1.18 11.68
C GLU A 74 -1.03 -2.13 10.67
N VAL A 75 -1.78 -2.58 9.66
CA VAL A 75 -1.22 -3.37 8.54
C VAL A 75 -0.10 -2.59 7.85
N VAL A 76 -0.30 -1.29 7.59
CA VAL A 76 0.72 -0.42 6.99
C VAL A 76 1.96 -0.35 7.88
N PHE A 77 1.81 -0.05 9.18
CA PHE A 77 2.96 0.13 10.08
C PHE A 77 3.73 -1.17 10.32
N ILE A 78 3.04 -2.27 10.58
CA ILE A 78 3.69 -3.57 10.84
C ILE A 78 4.34 -4.10 9.57
N GLY A 79 3.63 -4.04 8.44
CA GLY A 79 4.16 -4.41 7.14
C GLY A 79 5.37 -3.56 6.74
N PHE A 80 5.32 -2.25 7.02
CA PHE A 80 6.44 -1.33 6.81
C PHE A 80 7.67 -1.72 7.63
N ILE A 81 7.53 -1.94 8.94
CA ILE A 81 8.67 -2.33 9.80
C ILE A 81 9.29 -3.63 9.29
N ALA A 82 8.48 -4.64 8.98
CA ALA A 82 8.96 -5.90 8.46
C ALA A 82 9.67 -5.72 7.10
N ALA A 83 9.12 -4.90 6.19
CA ALA A 83 9.71 -4.62 4.90
C ALA A 83 11.03 -3.83 5.02
N VAL A 84 11.13 -2.87 5.95
CA VAL A 84 12.37 -2.14 6.23
C VAL A 84 13.46 -3.10 6.70
N VAL A 85 13.15 -3.98 7.65
CA VAL A 85 14.12 -4.99 8.13
C VAL A 85 14.63 -5.84 6.97
N MET A 86 13.75 -6.31 6.10
CA MET A 86 14.14 -7.09 4.92
C MET A 86 14.93 -6.25 3.91
N SER A 87 14.55 -4.99 3.67
CA SER A 87 15.22 -4.11 2.71
C SER A 87 16.63 -3.72 3.12
N ILE A 88 16.93 -3.58 4.41
CA ILE A 88 18.30 -3.31 4.92
C ILE A 88 19.27 -4.41 4.50
N LEU A 89 18.78 -5.65 4.33
CA LEU A 89 19.60 -6.80 3.95
C LEU A 89 19.88 -6.90 2.45
N VAL A 90 19.05 -6.25 1.60
CA VAL A 90 19.00 -6.53 0.16
C VAL A 90 19.16 -5.28 -0.71
N ALA A 91 18.83 -4.07 -0.22
CA ALA A 91 18.76 -2.87 -1.02
C ALA A 91 19.87 -1.85 -0.71
N ASN A 92 20.16 -0.99 -1.69
CA ASN A 92 21.00 0.19 -1.48
C ASN A 92 20.37 1.09 -0.40
N PRO A 93 21.12 1.57 0.62
CA PRO A 93 20.59 2.37 1.72
C PRO A 93 19.80 3.61 1.29
N ARG A 94 20.22 4.31 0.23
CA ARG A 94 19.52 5.49 -0.29
C ARG A 94 18.15 5.10 -0.87
N ILE A 95 18.10 4.01 -1.64
CA ILE A 95 16.85 3.49 -2.20
C ILE A 95 15.93 2.98 -1.08
N ALA A 96 16.47 2.28 -0.08
CA ALA A 96 15.69 1.79 1.05
C ALA A 96 15.04 2.93 1.85
N ILE A 97 15.77 4.03 2.13
CA ILE A 97 15.25 5.21 2.82
C ILE A 97 14.18 5.91 1.96
N ALA A 98 14.46 6.10 0.66
CA ALA A 98 13.54 6.73 -0.26
C ALA A 98 12.23 5.93 -0.37
N SER A 99 12.34 4.63 -0.59
CA SER A 99 11.20 3.70 -0.69
C SER A 99 10.40 3.66 0.61
N GLY A 100 11.08 3.52 1.75
CA GLY A 100 10.41 3.48 3.05
C GLY A 100 9.65 4.78 3.35
N THR A 101 10.24 5.92 3.07
CA THR A 101 9.62 7.24 3.29
C THR A 101 8.41 7.43 2.36
N ALA A 102 8.59 7.16 1.07
CA ALA A 102 7.51 7.25 0.08
C ALA A 102 6.35 6.32 0.45
N PHE A 103 6.65 5.05 0.73
CA PHE A 103 5.66 4.05 1.15
C PHE A 103 4.83 4.53 2.33
N LEU A 104 5.48 4.92 3.42
CA LEU A 104 4.77 5.25 4.66
C LEU A 104 3.83 6.45 4.46
N ILE A 105 4.31 7.51 3.80
CA ILE A 105 3.51 8.71 3.54
C ILE A 105 2.36 8.39 2.59
N ALA A 106 2.63 7.70 1.49
CA ALA A 106 1.62 7.38 0.49
C ALA A 106 0.54 6.43 1.03
N GLN A 107 0.93 5.39 1.75
CA GLN A 107 -0.02 4.42 2.32
C GLN A 107 -0.91 5.05 3.41
N LEU A 108 -0.35 5.91 4.26
CA LEU A 108 -1.17 6.62 5.25
C LEU A 108 -2.11 7.64 4.60
N LEU A 109 -1.67 8.28 3.51
CA LEU A 109 -2.52 9.17 2.72
C LEU A 109 -3.66 8.39 2.05
N ASP A 110 -3.35 7.24 1.44
CA ASP A 110 -4.32 6.32 0.86
C ASP A 110 -5.40 5.93 1.88
N VAL A 111 -5.00 5.47 3.06
CA VAL A 111 -5.93 5.11 4.15
C VAL A 111 -6.88 6.27 4.51
N VAL A 112 -6.37 7.50 4.54
CA VAL A 112 -7.18 8.69 4.90
C VAL A 112 -8.17 9.03 3.79
N ILE A 113 -7.72 9.02 2.53
CA ILE A 113 -8.59 9.33 1.38
C ILE A 113 -9.64 8.24 1.22
N PHE A 114 -9.24 6.97 1.27
CA PHE A 114 -10.15 5.85 1.20
C PHE A 114 -11.23 5.91 2.27
N ASP A 115 -10.87 6.14 3.54
CA ASP A 115 -11.86 6.22 4.65
C ASP A 115 -12.88 7.35 4.45
N ARG A 116 -12.47 8.49 3.89
CA ARG A 116 -13.38 9.59 3.57
C ARG A 116 -14.38 9.23 2.47
N LEU A 117 -13.96 8.41 1.50
CA LEU A 117 -14.74 8.05 0.31
C LEU A 117 -15.43 6.68 0.42
N ARG A 118 -15.11 5.85 1.41
CA ARG A 118 -15.57 4.46 1.54
C ARG A 118 -17.10 4.27 1.55
N ARG A 119 -17.85 5.32 1.91
CA ARG A 119 -19.33 5.30 1.92
C ARG A 119 -19.96 5.63 0.57
N GLN A 120 -19.16 6.03 -0.41
CA GLN A 120 -19.61 6.31 -1.76
C GLN A 120 -19.70 5.01 -2.59
N THR A 121 -19.81 5.16 -3.91
CA THR A 121 -19.81 4.03 -4.83
C THR A 121 -18.54 3.17 -4.61
N TRP A 122 -18.67 1.87 -4.64
CA TRP A 122 -17.64 0.88 -4.28
C TRP A 122 -16.25 1.10 -4.92
N TRP A 123 -16.21 1.67 -6.13
CA TRP A 123 -14.97 1.90 -6.88
C TRP A 123 -14.32 3.26 -6.63
N LYS A 124 -15.10 4.26 -6.17
CA LYS A 124 -14.58 5.64 -6.02
C LYS A 124 -13.48 5.75 -4.97
N ALA A 125 -13.64 5.05 -3.85
CA ALA A 125 -12.66 5.07 -2.78
C ALA A 125 -11.30 4.52 -3.27
N PRO A 126 -11.19 3.25 -3.73
CA PRO A 126 -9.91 2.69 -4.13
C PRO A 126 -9.28 3.41 -5.32
N VAL A 127 -10.07 3.86 -6.30
CA VAL A 127 -9.51 4.56 -7.47
C VAL A 127 -8.95 5.93 -7.07
N ALA A 128 -9.70 6.74 -6.33
CA ALA A 128 -9.25 8.08 -5.96
C ALA A 128 -8.08 8.04 -4.97
N SER A 129 -8.12 7.15 -3.96
CA SER A 129 -7.05 7.02 -3.00
C SER A 129 -5.76 6.56 -3.67
N SER A 130 -5.82 5.50 -4.48
CA SER A 130 -4.65 4.94 -5.16
C SER A 130 -4.05 5.89 -6.19
N ILE A 131 -4.84 6.65 -6.96
CA ILE A 131 -4.32 7.66 -7.90
C ILE A 131 -3.50 8.73 -7.16
N ILE A 132 -4.08 9.31 -6.10
CA ILE A 132 -3.43 10.39 -5.37
C ILE A 132 -2.22 9.87 -4.58
N ALA A 133 -2.38 8.73 -3.91
CA ALA A 133 -1.30 8.14 -3.13
C ALA A 133 -0.13 7.68 -4.02
N SER A 134 -0.39 7.07 -5.18
CA SER A 134 0.63 6.69 -6.15
C SER A 134 1.40 7.89 -6.69
N PHE A 135 0.74 9.02 -6.93
CA PHE A 135 1.41 10.25 -7.33
C PHE A 135 2.40 10.73 -6.26
N VAL A 136 1.94 10.80 -5.01
CA VAL A 136 2.77 11.23 -3.89
C VAL A 136 3.94 10.27 -3.66
N ASP A 137 3.67 8.96 -3.72
CA ASP A 137 4.69 7.92 -3.63
C ASP A 137 5.79 8.11 -4.68
N THR A 138 5.41 8.22 -5.94
CA THR A 138 6.34 8.38 -7.06
C THR A 138 7.19 9.65 -6.90
N VAL A 139 6.58 10.79 -6.58
CA VAL A 139 7.31 12.05 -6.40
C VAL A 139 8.32 11.93 -5.26
N ILE A 140 7.90 11.45 -4.09
CA ILE A 140 8.79 11.31 -2.93
C ILE A 140 9.91 10.33 -3.23
N PHE A 141 9.59 9.15 -3.78
CA PHE A 141 10.58 8.13 -4.08
C PHE A 141 11.65 8.64 -5.04
N PHE A 142 11.26 9.15 -6.20
CA PHE A 142 12.22 9.56 -7.23
C PHE A 142 13.04 10.78 -6.82
N VAL A 143 12.45 11.73 -6.10
CA VAL A 143 13.19 12.87 -5.56
C VAL A 143 14.25 12.40 -4.55
N LEU A 144 13.88 11.58 -3.58
CA LEU A 144 14.83 11.13 -2.54
C LEU A 144 15.88 10.16 -3.10
N ALA A 145 15.49 9.25 -3.99
CA ALA A 145 16.40 8.25 -4.54
C ALA A 145 17.37 8.84 -5.56
N PHE A 146 16.93 9.76 -6.43
CA PHE A 146 17.67 10.11 -7.65
C PHE A 146 17.94 11.60 -7.86
N ALA A 147 17.36 12.52 -7.10
CA ALA A 147 17.69 13.94 -7.25
C ALA A 147 19.19 14.18 -7.01
N GLY A 148 19.82 14.93 -7.91
CA GLY A 148 21.25 15.25 -7.87
C GLY A 148 22.17 14.14 -8.37
N THR A 149 21.66 13.03 -8.92
CA THR A 149 22.49 11.93 -9.46
C THR A 149 22.92 12.13 -10.91
N GLY A 150 22.35 13.09 -11.61
CA GLY A 150 22.54 13.27 -13.06
C GLY A 150 21.80 12.29 -13.95
N LEU A 151 21.03 11.34 -13.36
CA LEU A 151 20.23 10.35 -14.08
C LEU A 151 18.92 10.98 -14.58
N PRO A 152 18.30 10.43 -15.66
CA PRO A 152 17.04 10.95 -16.23
C PRO A 152 15.82 10.48 -15.41
N TRP A 153 15.85 10.66 -14.10
CA TRP A 153 14.86 10.14 -13.16
C TRP A 153 13.44 10.71 -13.39
N HIS A 154 13.32 11.89 -13.99
CA HIS A 154 12.01 12.46 -14.32
C HIS A 154 11.24 11.57 -15.30
N THR A 155 11.93 11.05 -16.33
CA THR A 155 11.35 10.12 -17.30
C THR A 155 10.89 8.84 -16.60
N TRP A 156 11.72 8.30 -15.71
CA TRP A 156 11.38 7.11 -14.93
C TRP A 156 10.19 7.35 -14.00
N ALA A 157 10.11 8.53 -13.37
CA ALA A 157 8.98 8.90 -12.51
C ALA A 157 7.67 8.95 -13.30
N ILE A 158 7.68 9.52 -14.50
CA ILE A 158 6.50 9.57 -15.38
C ILE A 158 6.06 8.16 -15.79
N GLY A 159 7.01 7.32 -16.19
CA GLY A 159 6.75 5.93 -16.58
C GLY A 159 6.23 5.09 -15.42
N ASP A 160 6.85 5.21 -14.22
CA ASP A 160 6.42 4.55 -12.98
C ASP A 160 4.99 4.94 -12.61
N TYR A 161 4.68 6.24 -12.61
CA TYR A 161 3.33 6.71 -12.32
C TYR A 161 2.32 6.21 -13.35
N GLY A 162 2.66 6.24 -14.64
CA GLY A 162 1.82 5.69 -15.71
C GLY A 162 1.53 4.20 -15.52
N ALA A 163 2.55 3.40 -15.18
CA ALA A 163 2.39 1.98 -14.87
C ALA A 163 1.47 1.75 -13.65
N LYS A 164 1.64 2.55 -12.59
CA LYS A 164 0.77 2.52 -11.39
C LYS A 164 -0.69 2.84 -11.73
N LEU A 165 -0.95 3.81 -12.60
CA LEU A 165 -2.32 4.13 -13.05
C LEU A 165 -2.97 2.97 -13.82
N ILE A 166 -2.22 2.27 -14.67
CA ILE A 166 -2.68 1.06 -15.34
C ILE A 166 -3.03 -0.01 -14.29
N MET A 167 -2.17 -0.19 -13.30
CA MET A 167 -2.41 -1.14 -12.22
C MET A 167 -3.64 -0.79 -11.36
N VAL A 168 -3.92 0.49 -11.11
CA VAL A 168 -5.18 0.91 -10.46
C VAL A 168 -6.39 0.42 -11.25
N ALA A 169 -6.38 0.56 -12.58
CA ALA A 169 -7.46 0.09 -13.44
C ALA A 169 -7.58 -1.45 -13.44
N VAL A 170 -6.46 -2.16 -13.39
CA VAL A 170 -6.43 -3.63 -13.34
C VAL A 170 -6.90 -4.13 -11.97
N LEU A 171 -6.41 -3.54 -10.89
CA LEU A 171 -6.67 -4.01 -9.52
C LEU A 171 -8.09 -3.72 -9.02
N ILE A 172 -8.85 -2.86 -9.70
CA ILE A 172 -10.26 -2.61 -9.34
C ILE A 172 -11.12 -3.87 -9.47
N LEU A 173 -10.79 -4.78 -10.38
CA LEU A 173 -11.51 -6.04 -10.56
C LEU A 173 -11.30 -7.01 -9.39
N PRO A 174 -10.05 -7.37 -9.00
CA PRO A 174 -9.82 -8.18 -7.81
C PRO A 174 -10.35 -7.49 -6.54
N PHE A 175 -10.24 -6.16 -6.41
CA PHE A 175 -10.85 -5.44 -5.30
C PHE A 175 -12.35 -5.74 -5.19
N ARG A 176 -13.10 -5.64 -6.29
CA ARG A 176 -14.54 -5.96 -6.31
C ARG A 176 -14.84 -7.41 -5.91
N GLY A 177 -14.02 -8.35 -6.35
CA GLY A 177 -14.14 -9.76 -5.96
C GLY A 177 -13.90 -9.96 -4.47
N LEU A 178 -12.83 -9.37 -3.96
CA LEU A 178 -12.41 -9.49 -2.57
C LEU A 178 -13.42 -8.89 -1.59
N ILE A 179 -13.98 -7.70 -1.87
CA ILE A 179 -14.98 -7.10 -0.98
C ILE A 179 -16.24 -7.98 -0.84
N ARG A 180 -16.63 -8.75 -1.86
CA ARG A 180 -17.75 -9.69 -1.76
C ARG A 180 -17.44 -10.87 -0.85
N ILE A 181 -16.20 -11.36 -0.92
CA ILE A 181 -15.74 -12.50 -0.09
C ILE A 181 -15.56 -12.06 1.36
N THR A 182 -15.08 -10.83 1.59
CA THR A 182 -14.80 -10.30 2.93
C THR A 182 -16.00 -9.62 3.58
N ASP A 183 -17.12 -9.46 2.89
CA ASP A 183 -18.34 -8.83 3.40
C ASP A 183 -18.80 -9.40 4.77
N PRO A 184 -18.80 -10.73 4.98
CA PRO A 184 -19.15 -11.32 6.28
C PRO A 184 -18.20 -10.96 7.44
N LEU A 185 -16.97 -10.50 7.13
CA LEU A 185 -15.96 -10.08 8.10
C LEU A 185 -16.01 -8.58 8.39
N THR A 186 -16.81 -7.83 7.64
CA THR A 186 -16.85 -6.37 7.74
C THR A 186 -17.31 -5.92 9.12
N LEU A 187 -16.50 -5.12 9.79
CA LEU A 187 -16.86 -4.48 11.05
C LEU A 187 -17.91 -3.40 10.79
N ALA A 188 -18.92 -3.37 11.63
CA ALA A 188 -19.91 -2.28 11.60
C ALA A 188 -19.17 -0.93 11.75
N PRO A 189 -19.57 0.11 11.00
CA PRO A 189 -18.97 1.44 11.15
C PRO A 189 -19.12 1.88 12.61
N VAL A 190 -18.03 2.21 13.25
CA VAL A 190 -18.08 2.85 14.57
C VAL A 190 -18.85 4.15 14.37
N SER A 191 -20.00 4.30 15.04
CA SER A 191 -20.69 5.58 15.08
C SER A 191 -19.74 6.62 15.64
N ARG A 192 -19.47 7.65 14.87
CA ARG A 192 -18.66 8.81 15.32
C ARG A 192 -19.44 9.62 16.31
#